data_1c1af538bbbd8468b874b938053d61d0
#
_entry.id   1c1af538bbbd8468b874b938053d61d0
#
_cell.length_a   1.000
_cell.length_b   1.000
_cell.length_c   1.000
_cell.angle_alpha   90.00
_cell.angle_beta   90.00
_cell.angle_gamma   90.00
#
_symmetry.space_group_name_H-M   'P 1'
#
loop_
_entity.id
_entity.type
_entity.pdbx_description
1 polymer ?
#
loop_
_entity_poly.entity_id
_entity_poly.type
_entity_poly.pdbx_seq_one_letter_code
_entity_poly.pdbx_strand_id
1 'polypeptide(L)'
;MFKSIFFVVAAFGLSACTSIKVSPVGQAERQKIQEVCIVNNPAVTIGEFVPVLERRFAFHSIRTRRVAENNISNCSYFLRYSARRSWDITTYLSWAELNLFNHNRLVANAEYSLIGKGGFSLMKWQSVETKMNPVVDKLLGISVSNTGQPQISSQQ
;
A
#
# COMPACT_ATOMS: atom_id res chain seq x y z
N MET A 1 26.24 49.01 19.44
CA MET A 1 26.05 48.40 18.11
C MET A 1 25.96 46.88 18.29
N PHE A 2 24.77 46.33 18.49
CA PHE A 2 24.54 44.89 18.58
C PHE A 2 24.12 44.37 17.19
N LYS A 3 24.99 43.59 16.57
CA LYS A 3 24.66 42.87 15.32
C LYS A 3 23.89 41.60 15.67
N SER A 4 22.57 41.61 15.44
CA SER A 4 21.73 40.40 15.51
C SER A 4 22.06 39.52 14.34
N ILE A 5 22.68 38.38 14.61
CA ILE A 5 22.87 37.30 13.63
C ILE A 5 21.60 36.47 13.61
N PHE A 6 20.80 36.60 12.54
CA PHE A 6 19.65 35.75 12.25
C PHE A 6 20.16 34.40 11.74
N PHE A 7 20.06 33.39 12.59
CA PHE A 7 20.30 32.00 12.19
C PHE A 7 19.04 31.50 11.43
N VAL A 8 19.10 31.51 10.11
CA VAL A 8 18.10 30.83 9.30
C VAL A 8 18.40 29.33 9.33
N VAL A 9 17.65 28.61 10.16
CA VAL A 9 17.63 27.15 10.14
C VAL A 9 16.83 26.71 8.92
N ALA A 10 17.53 26.36 7.84
CA ALA A 10 16.92 25.71 6.69
C ALA A 10 16.49 24.30 7.10
N ALA A 11 15.21 24.10 7.34
CA ALA A 11 14.62 22.79 7.53
C ALA A 11 14.66 22.03 6.20
N PHE A 12 15.70 21.23 5.98
CA PHE A 12 15.74 20.26 4.89
C PHE A 12 14.70 19.17 5.21
N GLY A 13 13.54 19.27 4.57
CA GLY A 13 12.55 18.20 4.56
C GLY A 13 13.13 16.95 3.92
N LEU A 14 13.48 15.96 4.72
CA LEU A 14 13.84 14.61 4.29
C LEU A 14 12.61 13.93 3.70
N SER A 15 12.34 14.15 2.42
CA SER A 15 11.33 13.38 1.67
C SER A 15 11.81 11.94 1.59
N ALA A 16 11.27 11.07 2.43
CA ALA A 16 11.44 9.64 2.29
C ALA A 16 10.70 9.20 1.03
N CYS A 17 11.44 8.92 -0.04
CA CYS A 17 10.86 8.58 -1.34
C CYS A 17 10.36 7.13 -1.33
N THR A 18 9.08 6.93 -1.08
CA THR A 18 8.35 5.73 -1.48
C THR A 18 7.65 6.02 -2.80
N SER A 19 7.66 5.08 -3.74
CA SER A 19 6.90 5.19 -4.98
C SER A 19 5.76 4.17 -4.96
N ILE A 20 4.56 4.65 -5.25
CA ILE A 20 3.41 3.80 -5.54
C ILE A 20 2.95 4.14 -6.94
N LYS A 21 3.22 3.23 -7.88
CA LYS A 21 2.67 3.29 -9.23
C LYS A 21 1.38 2.50 -9.25
N VAL A 22 0.33 3.04 -9.86
CA VAL A 22 -0.99 2.39 -9.85
C VAL A 22 -1.75 2.65 -11.14
N SER A 23 -2.40 1.58 -11.63
CA SER A 23 -3.52 1.62 -12.56
C SER A 23 -4.74 1.16 -11.76
N PRO A 24 -5.56 2.09 -11.23
CA PRO A 24 -6.64 1.74 -10.31
C PRO A 24 -7.79 1.04 -11.03
N VAL A 25 -8.58 0.27 -10.27
CA VAL A 25 -9.83 -0.26 -10.79
C VAL A 25 -10.80 0.89 -11.08
N GLY A 26 -11.50 0.81 -12.21
CA GLY A 26 -12.53 1.79 -12.57
C GLY A 26 -13.69 1.80 -11.57
N GLN A 27 -14.31 2.95 -11.35
CA GLN A 27 -15.38 3.13 -10.35
C GLN A 27 -16.55 2.16 -10.56
N ALA A 28 -17.01 1.99 -11.80
CA ALA A 28 -18.10 1.07 -12.13
C ALA A 28 -17.76 -0.39 -11.87
N GLU A 29 -16.49 -0.78 -12.04
CA GLU A 29 -15.99 -2.12 -11.73
C GLU A 29 -15.85 -2.32 -10.23
N ARG A 30 -15.32 -1.33 -9.51
CA ARG A 30 -15.15 -1.38 -8.06
C ARG A 30 -16.47 -1.66 -7.32
N GLN A 31 -17.58 -1.06 -7.76
CA GLN A 31 -18.90 -1.25 -7.15
C GLN A 31 -19.41 -2.70 -7.24
N LYS A 32 -18.86 -3.49 -8.14
CA LYS A 32 -19.21 -4.91 -8.31
C LYS A 32 -18.36 -5.84 -7.43
N ILE A 33 -17.24 -5.35 -6.89
CA ILE A 33 -16.32 -6.15 -6.11
C ILE A 33 -16.87 -6.33 -4.70
N GLN A 34 -17.44 -7.49 -4.41
CA GLN A 34 -17.89 -7.87 -3.07
C GLN A 34 -16.95 -8.86 -2.39
N GLU A 35 -16.25 -9.66 -3.18
CA GLU A 35 -15.28 -10.66 -2.73
C GLU A 35 -14.08 -10.71 -3.66
N VAL A 36 -12.89 -10.87 -3.09
CA VAL A 36 -11.63 -11.07 -3.82
C VAL A 36 -10.96 -12.34 -3.31
N CYS A 37 -10.69 -13.27 -4.22
CA CYS A 37 -9.86 -14.43 -3.93
C CYS A 37 -8.38 -14.02 -3.94
N ILE A 38 -7.67 -14.20 -2.85
CA ILE A 38 -6.23 -13.97 -2.78
C ILE A 38 -5.53 -15.28 -3.14
N VAL A 39 -4.84 -15.29 -4.27
CA VAL A 39 -4.15 -16.47 -4.77
C VAL A 39 -2.87 -16.69 -3.96
N ASN A 40 -2.73 -17.87 -3.36
CA ASN A 40 -1.57 -18.18 -2.54
C ASN A 40 -0.28 -18.16 -3.37
N ASN A 41 0.69 -17.37 -2.94
CA ASN A 41 2.02 -17.29 -3.54
C ASN A 41 3.09 -17.76 -2.53
N PRO A 42 3.57 -19.00 -2.62
CA PRO A 42 4.54 -19.54 -1.67
C PRO A 42 5.92 -18.88 -1.73
N ALA A 43 6.21 -18.13 -2.81
CA ALA A 43 7.45 -17.38 -2.92
C ALA A 43 7.49 -16.15 -2.01
N VAL A 44 6.32 -15.69 -1.52
CA VAL A 44 6.22 -14.56 -0.59
C VAL A 44 6.26 -15.07 0.84
N THR A 45 7.41 -14.95 1.48
CA THR A 45 7.65 -15.46 2.85
C THR A 45 7.44 -14.40 3.94
N ILE A 46 6.71 -13.32 3.65
CA ILE A 46 6.35 -12.26 4.60
C ILE A 46 5.04 -12.65 5.26
N GLY A 47 5.09 -13.25 6.45
CA GLY A 47 3.91 -13.86 7.10
C GLY A 47 2.73 -12.91 7.32
N GLU A 48 3.00 -11.64 7.59
CA GLU A 48 1.97 -10.61 7.80
C GLU A 48 1.41 -9.98 6.50
N PHE A 49 2.02 -10.27 5.32
CA PHE A 49 1.66 -9.61 4.07
C PHE A 49 0.19 -9.84 3.68
N VAL A 50 -0.22 -11.10 3.57
CA VAL A 50 -1.61 -11.45 3.21
C VAL A 50 -2.61 -11.00 4.28
N PRO A 51 -2.39 -11.23 5.58
CA PRO A 51 -3.25 -10.69 6.63
C PRO A 51 -3.46 -9.17 6.57
N VAL A 52 -2.43 -8.40 6.20
CA VAL A 52 -2.54 -6.95 6.00
C VAL A 52 -3.47 -6.62 4.83
N LEU A 53 -3.30 -7.30 3.69
CA LEU A 53 -4.19 -7.11 2.54
C LEU A 53 -5.64 -7.44 2.90
N GLU A 54 -5.88 -8.58 3.56
CA GLU A 54 -7.21 -9.01 3.99
C GLU A 54 -7.89 -7.96 4.88
N ARG A 55 -7.19 -7.44 5.89
CA ARG A 55 -7.71 -6.38 6.75
C ARG A 55 -8.06 -5.12 5.97
N ARG A 56 -7.21 -4.74 5.00
CA ARG A 56 -7.48 -3.52 4.22
C ARG A 56 -8.64 -3.68 3.25
N PHE A 57 -8.79 -4.84 2.61
CA PHE A 57 -9.99 -5.14 1.81
C PHE A 57 -11.25 -5.15 2.69
N ALA A 58 -11.20 -5.78 3.87
CA ALA A 58 -12.31 -5.79 4.82
C ALA A 58 -12.70 -4.38 5.30
N PHE A 59 -11.72 -3.49 5.51
CA PHE A 59 -11.96 -2.07 5.82
C PHE A 59 -12.82 -1.38 4.74
N HIS A 60 -12.68 -1.80 3.49
CA HIS A 60 -13.49 -1.33 2.36
C HIS A 60 -14.73 -2.19 2.09
N SER A 61 -15.16 -3.01 3.07
CA SER A 61 -16.32 -3.90 2.97
C SER A 61 -16.22 -4.95 1.85
N ILE A 62 -15.00 -5.31 1.46
CA ILE A 62 -14.72 -6.35 0.48
C ILE A 62 -14.24 -7.60 1.23
N ARG A 63 -14.97 -8.71 1.09
CA ARG A 63 -14.57 -10.00 1.67
C ARG A 63 -13.37 -10.56 0.93
N THR A 64 -12.55 -11.33 1.63
CA THR A 64 -11.41 -12.01 1.03
C THR A 64 -11.44 -13.50 1.35
N ARG A 65 -10.90 -14.29 0.43
CA ARG A 65 -10.75 -15.74 0.59
C ARG A 65 -9.43 -16.18 -0.03
N ARG A 66 -8.62 -16.91 0.73
CA ARG A 66 -7.37 -17.47 0.20
C ARG A 66 -7.67 -18.69 -0.65
N VAL A 67 -7.06 -18.78 -1.82
CA VAL A 67 -7.25 -19.88 -2.75
C VAL A 67 -5.91 -20.37 -3.30
N ALA A 68 -5.86 -21.64 -3.64
CA ALA A 68 -4.76 -22.19 -4.42
C ALA A 68 -4.93 -21.83 -5.92
N GLU A 69 -3.84 -21.87 -6.67
CA GLU A 69 -3.82 -21.52 -8.09
C GLU A 69 -4.86 -22.29 -8.93
N ASN A 70 -5.06 -23.57 -8.63
CA ASN A 70 -6.02 -24.44 -9.33
C ASN A 70 -7.50 -24.14 -9.01
N ASN A 71 -7.78 -23.27 -8.03
CA ASN A 71 -9.13 -22.94 -7.60
C ASN A 71 -9.58 -21.53 -8.02
N ILE A 72 -8.82 -20.87 -8.88
CA ILE A 72 -9.11 -19.51 -9.36
C ILE A 72 -10.40 -19.45 -10.19
N SER A 73 -10.74 -20.52 -10.91
CA SER A 73 -11.94 -20.60 -11.76
C SER A 73 -13.25 -20.30 -10.99
N ASN A 74 -13.26 -20.50 -9.68
CA ASN A 74 -14.41 -20.24 -8.80
C ASN A 74 -14.47 -18.82 -8.29
N CYS A 75 -13.63 -17.90 -8.81
CA CYS A 75 -13.50 -16.53 -8.36
C CYS A 75 -13.86 -15.56 -9.50
N SER A 76 -14.84 -14.68 -9.27
CA SER A 76 -15.10 -13.57 -10.20
C SER A 76 -13.93 -12.58 -10.19
N TYR A 77 -13.45 -12.25 -8.99
CA TYR A 77 -12.28 -11.40 -8.80
C TYR A 77 -11.20 -12.15 -8.03
N PHE A 78 -9.97 -12.08 -8.52
CA PHE A 78 -8.84 -12.62 -7.79
C PHE A 78 -7.63 -11.70 -7.82
N LEU A 79 -6.88 -11.71 -6.74
CA LEU A 79 -5.66 -10.94 -6.54
C LEU A 79 -4.44 -11.86 -6.62
N ARG A 80 -3.53 -11.56 -7.53
CA ARG A 80 -2.16 -12.07 -7.50
C ARG A 80 -1.26 -11.04 -6.88
N TYR A 81 -0.29 -11.47 -6.12
CA TYR A 81 0.66 -10.59 -5.46
C TYR A 81 2.06 -11.16 -5.50
N SER A 82 3.03 -10.25 -5.46
CA SER A 82 4.43 -10.55 -5.23
C SER A 82 4.99 -9.56 -4.22
N ALA A 83 5.94 -9.98 -3.40
CA ALA A 83 6.58 -9.09 -2.44
C ALA A 83 8.01 -9.54 -2.17
N ARG A 84 8.90 -8.57 -1.94
CA ARG A 84 10.31 -8.81 -1.62
C ARG A 84 10.71 -8.04 -0.37
N ARG A 85 11.53 -8.70 0.45
CA ARG A 85 12.23 -8.07 1.56
C ARG A 85 13.66 -7.71 1.16
N SER A 86 14.15 -6.63 1.73
CA SER A 86 15.57 -6.32 1.80
C SER A 86 16.03 -6.36 3.25
N TRP A 87 17.31 -6.41 3.46
CA TRP A 87 17.93 -6.44 4.79
C TRP A 87 18.86 -5.24 4.97
N ASP A 88 18.73 -4.57 6.12
CA ASP A 88 19.61 -3.50 6.57
C ASP A 88 19.31 -3.30 8.06
N ILE A 89 20.20 -3.71 8.97
CA ILE A 89 20.00 -3.81 10.42
C ILE A 89 18.86 -4.80 10.77
N THR A 90 17.72 -4.72 10.11
CA THR A 90 16.59 -5.66 10.17
C THR A 90 15.96 -5.83 8.79
N THR A 91 15.11 -6.84 8.63
CA THR A 91 14.40 -7.08 7.39
C THR A 91 13.23 -6.10 7.24
N TYR A 92 12.99 -5.62 6.02
CA TYR A 92 11.88 -4.72 5.70
C TYR A 92 11.31 -5.01 4.30
N LEU A 93 10.03 -4.68 4.12
CA LEU A 93 9.39 -4.73 2.81
C LEU A 93 10.00 -3.65 1.92
N SER A 94 10.63 -4.06 0.82
CA SER A 94 11.30 -3.16 -0.14
C SER A 94 10.53 -2.99 -1.44
N TRP A 95 9.74 -3.98 -1.82
CA TRP A 95 8.95 -3.96 -3.05
C TRP A 95 7.73 -4.89 -2.92
N ALA A 96 6.63 -4.51 -3.52
CA ALA A 96 5.44 -5.33 -3.66
C ALA A 96 4.65 -4.97 -4.91
N GLU A 97 3.99 -5.95 -5.49
CA GLU A 97 3.09 -5.79 -6.63
C GLU A 97 1.77 -6.49 -6.35
N LEU A 98 0.68 -5.82 -6.68
CA LEU A 98 -0.68 -6.32 -6.60
C LEU A 98 -1.33 -6.25 -7.98
N ASN A 99 -1.86 -7.38 -8.46
CA ASN A 99 -2.56 -7.50 -9.72
C ASN A 99 -3.97 -8.03 -9.46
N LEU A 100 -4.98 -7.20 -9.68
CA LEU A 100 -6.39 -7.56 -9.52
C LEU A 100 -6.98 -7.93 -10.88
N PHE A 101 -7.57 -9.10 -10.93
CA PHE A 101 -8.21 -9.64 -12.14
C PHE A 101 -9.70 -9.80 -11.95
N ASN A 102 -10.46 -9.56 -13.02
CA ASN A 102 -11.83 -10.02 -13.20
C ASN A 102 -11.79 -11.13 -14.24
N HIS A 103 -11.97 -12.38 -13.80
CA HIS A 103 -11.70 -13.56 -14.63
C HIS A 103 -10.28 -13.48 -15.24
N ASN A 104 -10.15 -13.48 -16.55
CA ASN A 104 -8.85 -13.42 -17.23
C ASN A 104 -8.37 -12.00 -17.57
N ARG A 105 -9.11 -10.96 -17.15
CA ARG A 105 -8.78 -9.57 -17.48
C ARG A 105 -8.16 -8.87 -16.27
N LEU A 106 -6.96 -8.33 -16.43
CA LEU A 106 -6.37 -7.43 -15.45
C LEU A 106 -7.22 -6.16 -15.37
N VAL A 107 -7.77 -5.85 -14.21
CA VAL A 107 -8.64 -4.67 -13.98
C VAL A 107 -7.97 -3.60 -13.13
N ALA A 108 -6.95 -3.95 -12.38
CA ALA A 108 -6.13 -3.00 -11.64
C ALA A 108 -4.75 -3.57 -11.33
N ASN A 109 -3.76 -2.69 -11.24
CA ASN A 109 -2.40 -3.01 -10.83
C ASN A 109 -1.87 -1.94 -9.89
N ALA A 110 -1.10 -2.33 -8.89
CA ALA A 110 -0.37 -1.41 -8.04
C ALA A 110 1.01 -1.97 -7.70
N GLU A 111 2.04 -1.14 -7.82
CA GLU A 111 3.40 -1.44 -7.45
C GLU A 111 3.86 -0.49 -6.34
N TYR A 112 4.36 -1.05 -5.26
CA TYR A 112 5.08 -0.34 -4.21
C TYR A 112 6.57 -0.57 -4.36
N SER A 113 7.36 0.48 -4.35
CA SER A 113 8.82 0.38 -4.28
C SER A 113 9.39 1.43 -3.33
N LEU A 114 10.33 0.98 -2.50
CA LEU A 114 11.12 1.86 -1.66
C LEU A 114 12.27 2.43 -2.50
N ILE A 115 12.21 3.74 -2.79
CA ILE A 115 13.26 4.43 -3.54
C ILE A 115 14.28 4.95 -2.54
N GLY A 116 15.51 4.49 -2.64
CA GLY A 116 16.63 4.96 -1.82
C GLY A 116 17.52 3.82 -1.35
N LYS A 117 18.53 3.50 -2.13
CA LYS A 117 19.64 2.68 -1.69
C LYS A 117 20.52 3.54 -0.80
N GLY A 118 20.52 3.29 0.52
CA GLY A 118 21.59 3.73 1.41
C GLY A 118 21.44 5.07 2.12
N GLY A 119 20.26 5.47 2.57
CA GLY A 119 20.07 6.57 3.53
C GLY A 119 19.40 6.10 4.82
N PHE A 120 19.60 6.81 5.93
CA PHE A 120 18.86 6.64 7.17
C PHE A 120 17.40 7.13 6.97
N SER A 121 16.58 6.33 6.25
CA SER A 121 15.16 6.62 6.13
C SER A 121 14.40 5.75 7.10
N LEU A 122 13.79 6.37 8.11
CA LEU A 122 12.90 5.68 9.06
C LEU A 122 11.72 4.97 8.37
N MET A 123 11.40 5.36 7.13
CA MET A 123 10.38 4.73 6.30
C MET A 123 10.71 3.28 5.92
N LYS A 124 12.00 2.89 5.93
CA LYS A 124 12.41 1.50 5.67
C LYS A 124 11.76 0.52 6.64
N TRP A 125 11.75 0.89 7.91
CA TRP A 125 11.32 0.02 9.02
C TRP A 125 9.85 0.17 9.41
N GLN A 126 9.08 0.97 8.67
CA GLN A 126 7.64 0.99 8.85
C GLN A 126 7.04 -0.39 8.61
N SER A 127 5.94 -0.67 9.32
CA SER A 127 5.21 -1.94 9.21
C SER A 127 4.74 -2.20 7.77
N VAL A 128 4.54 -3.47 7.45
CA VAL A 128 3.92 -3.87 6.17
C VAL A 128 2.56 -3.19 6.02
N GLU A 129 1.81 -3.06 7.11
CA GLU A 129 0.50 -2.41 7.12
C GLU A 129 0.57 -0.93 6.71
N THR A 130 1.48 -0.15 7.30
CA THR A 130 1.68 1.27 6.94
C THR A 130 2.05 1.43 5.46
N LYS A 131 2.83 0.50 4.92
CA LYS A 131 3.25 0.53 3.51
C LYS A 131 2.15 0.09 2.55
N MET A 132 1.38 -0.95 2.91
CA MET A 132 0.46 -1.61 1.99
C MET A 132 -0.96 -1.04 2.02
N ASN A 133 -1.40 -0.45 3.14
CA ASN A 133 -2.73 0.19 3.20
C ASN A 133 -2.95 1.21 2.08
N PRO A 134 -2.05 2.19 1.85
CA PRO A 134 -2.23 3.14 0.75
C PRO A 134 -2.12 2.49 -0.64
N VAL A 135 -1.42 1.35 -0.76
CA VAL A 135 -1.33 0.62 -2.03
C VAL A 135 -2.67 -0.02 -2.38
N VAL A 136 -3.32 -0.68 -1.42
CA VAL A 136 -4.66 -1.26 -1.60
C VAL A 136 -5.71 -0.18 -1.87
N ASP A 137 -5.66 0.95 -1.14
CA ASP A 137 -6.57 2.07 -1.37
C ASP A 137 -6.48 2.57 -2.82
N LYS A 138 -5.27 2.84 -3.27
CA LYS A 138 -5.03 3.30 -4.63
C LYS A 138 -5.41 2.25 -5.67
N LEU A 139 -5.14 0.96 -5.42
CA LEU A 139 -5.57 -0.14 -6.29
C LEU A 139 -7.09 -0.12 -6.48
N LEU A 140 -7.83 0.12 -5.39
CA LEU A 140 -9.29 0.24 -5.40
C LEU A 140 -9.81 1.58 -5.94
N GLY A 141 -8.93 2.49 -6.39
CA GLY A 141 -9.31 3.82 -6.87
C GLY A 141 -9.86 4.72 -5.77
N ILE A 142 -9.43 4.51 -4.53
CA ILE A 142 -9.84 5.31 -3.38
C ILE A 142 -8.76 6.34 -3.11
N SER A 143 -9.08 7.61 -3.29
CA SER A 143 -8.21 8.71 -2.85
C SER A 143 -8.38 8.88 -1.35
N VAL A 144 -7.36 8.50 -0.57
CA VAL A 144 -7.31 8.86 0.85
C VAL A 144 -6.96 10.34 0.91
N SER A 145 -7.97 11.18 1.04
CA SER A 145 -7.74 12.56 1.48
C SER A 145 -7.10 12.49 2.86
N ASN A 146 -5.93 13.08 3.04
CA ASN A 146 -5.29 13.26 4.34
C ASN A 146 -6.14 14.24 5.19
N THR A 147 -7.31 13.80 5.61
CA THR A 147 -8.17 14.53 6.55
C THR A 147 -7.99 13.91 7.93
N GLY A 148 -6.77 13.98 8.43
CA GLY A 148 -6.41 13.60 9.79
C GLY A 148 -5.90 14.80 10.59
N GLN A 149 -6.48 15.99 10.41
CA GLN A 149 -6.24 17.11 11.29
C GLN A 149 -7.57 17.47 11.96
N PRO A 150 -7.69 17.33 13.29
CA PRO A 150 -8.88 17.79 13.99
C PRO A 150 -8.98 19.31 13.80
N GLN A 151 -10.02 19.74 13.10
CA GLN A 151 -10.41 21.13 13.03
C GLN A 151 -10.91 21.52 14.43
N ILE A 152 -10.07 22.20 15.21
CA ILE A 152 -10.53 22.91 16.40
C ILE A 152 -11.27 24.13 15.87
N SER A 153 -12.58 24.03 15.77
CA SER A 153 -13.43 25.19 15.53
C SER A 153 -13.43 26.04 16.80
N SER A 154 -12.64 27.10 16.80
CA SER A 154 -12.82 28.21 17.74
C SER A 154 -14.11 28.95 17.29
N GLN A 155 -15.19 28.69 17.99
CA GLN A 155 -16.35 29.58 17.98
C GLN A 155 -16.06 30.70 18.98
N GLN A 156 -16.00 31.90 18.50
CA GLN A 156 -16.29 33.14 19.26
C GLN A 156 -17.75 33.52 19.01
#